data_28bb675b14d98076442cc7e398df2c99
#
_entry.id   28bb675b14d98076442cc7e398df2c99
#
_cell.length_a   1.000
_cell.length_b   1.000
_cell.length_c   1.000
_cell.angle_alpha   90.00
_cell.angle_beta   90.00
_cell.angle_gamma   90.00
#
_symmetry.space_group_name_H-M   'P 1'
#
loop_
_entity.id
_entity.type
_entity.pdbx_description
1 polymer ?
#
loop_
_entity_poly.entity_id
_entity_poly.type
_entity_poly.pdbx_seq_one_letter_code
_entity_poly.pdbx_strand_id
1 'polypeptide(L)'
;ADELVTAALENGGADNVTVVVADVPGFSEVREKKRAHKSRVFYIGLAIALVAVIFAAGFGGYAFISNSAYLIEENGKVSVYRGTPDDFMGIKLSTLDHTTNVDVDKLQPGVANRIKEGMSVSSIDEANSLIAGYEEEIARGEAEAQQAQAATTAQPANNSGNNGGGR
;
A
#
# COMPACT_ATOMS: atom_id res chain seq x y z
N ALA A 1 -20.28 9.88 67.17
CA ALA A 1 -20.73 11.04 67.97
C ALA A 1 -19.87 11.17 69.21
N ASP A 2 -19.67 10.09 69.94
CA ASP A 2 -18.98 10.10 71.25
C ASP A 2 -17.53 10.60 71.21
N GLU A 3 -16.77 10.21 70.19
CA GLU A 3 -15.41 10.69 69.90
C GLU A 3 -15.35 12.20 69.70
N LEU A 4 -16.32 12.78 69.02
CA LEU A 4 -16.38 14.22 68.79
C LEU A 4 -16.76 15.00 70.10
N VAL A 5 -17.60 14.41 70.92
CA VAL A 5 -17.91 14.97 72.26
C VAL A 5 -16.69 14.90 73.16
N THR A 6 -15.95 13.79 73.19
CA THR A 6 -14.73 13.65 73.99
C THR A 6 -13.66 14.64 73.51
N ALA A 7 -13.44 14.78 72.24
CA ALA A 7 -12.48 15.76 71.71
C ALA A 7 -12.86 17.20 71.99
N ALA A 8 -14.14 17.54 72.01
CA ALA A 8 -14.59 18.89 72.40
C ALA A 8 -14.39 19.19 73.92
N LEU A 9 -14.58 18.19 74.78
CA LEU A 9 -14.36 18.30 76.18
C LEU A 9 -12.86 18.45 76.54
N GLU A 10 -11.99 17.68 75.84
CA GLU A 10 -10.53 17.78 76.01
C GLU A 10 -9.97 19.11 75.53
N ASN A 11 -10.60 19.78 74.60
CA ASN A 11 -10.20 21.08 74.06
C ASN A 11 -10.86 22.28 74.82
N GLY A 12 -11.37 22.06 76.00
CA GLY A 12 -11.82 23.17 76.93
C GLY A 12 -13.32 23.47 76.77
N GLY A 13 -14.13 22.64 76.23
CA GLY A 13 -15.58 22.77 76.22
C GLY A 13 -16.18 22.39 77.56
N ALA A 14 -16.13 23.32 78.57
CA ALA A 14 -16.57 23.07 79.96
C ALA A 14 -18.08 23.20 80.17
N ASP A 15 -18.87 23.54 79.12
CA ASP A 15 -20.30 23.76 79.27
C ASP A 15 -21.01 23.32 77.99
N ASN A 16 -22.13 22.61 78.04
CA ASN A 16 -23.10 22.22 77.01
C ASN A 16 -22.52 21.92 75.60
N VAL A 17 -21.91 20.75 75.39
CA VAL A 17 -21.51 20.27 74.07
C VAL A 17 -22.64 19.44 73.49
N THR A 18 -23.18 19.84 72.33
CA THR A 18 -24.15 19.09 71.56
C THR A 18 -23.57 18.74 70.17
N VAL A 19 -23.44 17.47 69.89
CA VAL A 19 -22.98 16.96 68.52
C VAL A 19 -24.14 16.30 67.77
N VAL A 20 -24.47 16.81 66.62
CA VAL A 20 -25.45 16.23 65.73
C VAL A 20 -24.70 15.66 64.51
N VAL A 21 -24.68 14.35 64.41
CA VAL A 21 -24.15 13.65 63.23
C VAL A 21 -25.32 13.27 62.31
N ALA A 22 -25.43 13.92 61.18
CA ALA A 22 -26.42 13.58 60.17
C ALA A 22 -25.73 12.76 59.05
N ASP A 23 -26.08 11.49 58.97
CA ASP A 23 -25.68 10.67 57.82
C ASP A 23 -26.71 10.88 56.68
N VAL A 24 -26.22 11.46 55.56
CA VAL A 24 -27.07 11.70 54.39
C VAL A 24 -26.81 10.59 53.39
N PRO A 25 -27.63 9.53 53.33
CA PRO A 25 -27.46 8.46 52.39
C PRO A 25 -27.67 8.96 50.96
N GLY A 26 -26.70 8.72 50.09
CA GLY A 26 -26.85 8.94 48.66
C GLY A 26 -25.86 9.92 47.99
N PHE A 27 -25.11 10.74 48.74
CA PHE A 27 -24.17 11.69 48.12
C PHE A 27 -22.89 11.01 47.57
N SER A 28 -22.41 9.97 48.21
CA SER A 28 -21.22 9.22 47.78
C SER A 28 -21.54 8.30 46.61
N GLU A 29 -22.67 7.58 46.65
CA GLU A 29 -23.06 6.64 45.57
C GLU A 29 -23.37 7.35 44.24
N VAL A 30 -23.97 8.53 44.27
CA VAL A 30 -24.27 9.30 43.05
C VAL A 30 -23.01 9.81 42.37
N ARG A 31 -21.96 10.16 43.13
CA ARG A 31 -20.67 10.60 42.59
C ARG A 31 -19.89 9.44 41.97
N GLU A 32 -19.87 8.27 42.60
CA GLU A 32 -19.17 7.12 42.10
C GLU A 32 -19.86 6.54 40.84
N LYS A 33 -21.19 6.42 40.82
CA LYS A 33 -21.94 5.99 39.66
C LYS A 33 -21.77 6.91 38.46
N LYS A 34 -21.72 8.23 38.63
CA LYS A 34 -21.48 9.19 37.55
C LYS A 34 -20.04 9.12 37.03
N ARG A 35 -19.04 8.85 37.87
CA ARG A 35 -17.63 8.67 37.41
C ARG A 35 -17.45 7.36 36.69
N ALA A 36 -18.01 6.26 37.17
CA ALA A 36 -17.94 4.95 36.52
C ALA A 36 -18.64 4.95 35.15
N HIS A 37 -19.78 5.65 35.02
CA HIS A 37 -20.48 5.77 33.75
C HIS A 37 -19.68 6.59 32.71
N LYS A 38 -19.10 7.73 33.12
CA LYS A 38 -18.23 8.54 32.24
C LYS A 38 -17.00 7.77 31.75
N SER A 39 -16.34 7.01 32.63
CA SER A 39 -15.19 6.22 32.23
C SER A 39 -15.59 5.08 31.26
N ARG A 40 -16.70 4.40 31.52
CA ARG A 40 -17.19 3.32 30.65
C ARG A 40 -17.54 3.84 29.25
N VAL A 41 -18.25 4.97 29.16
CA VAL A 41 -18.56 5.63 27.86
C VAL A 41 -17.29 6.06 27.14
N PHE A 42 -16.30 6.58 27.87
CA PHE A 42 -15.01 6.94 27.29
C PHE A 42 -14.26 5.73 26.69
N TYR A 43 -14.19 4.61 27.43
CA TYR A 43 -13.53 3.40 26.93
C TYR A 43 -14.29 2.76 25.75
N ILE A 44 -15.61 2.80 25.75
CA ILE A 44 -16.42 2.36 24.61
C ILE A 44 -16.16 3.24 23.38
N GLY A 45 -16.12 4.56 23.56
CA GLY A 45 -15.79 5.51 22.50
C GLY A 45 -14.38 5.30 21.93
N LEU A 46 -13.40 5.05 22.80
CA LEU A 46 -12.03 4.75 22.42
C LEU A 46 -11.95 3.43 21.64
N ALA A 47 -12.65 2.39 22.08
CA ALA A 47 -12.70 1.11 21.38
C ALA A 47 -13.32 1.23 20.00
N ILE A 48 -14.42 1.97 19.86
CA ILE A 48 -15.06 2.25 18.56
C ILE A 48 -14.11 3.04 17.65
N ALA A 49 -13.42 4.04 18.17
CA ALA A 49 -12.44 4.82 17.41
C ALA A 49 -11.28 3.94 16.91
N LEU A 50 -10.78 3.05 17.75
CA LEU A 50 -9.71 2.13 17.40
C LEU A 50 -10.14 1.14 16.32
N VAL A 51 -11.34 0.58 16.43
CA VAL A 51 -11.94 -0.28 15.41
C VAL A 51 -12.11 0.48 14.10
N ALA A 52 -12.61 1.71 14.13
CA ALA A 52 -12.75 2.56 12.94
C ALA A 52 -11.41 2.82 12.24
N VAL A 53 -10.34 3.07 13.00
CA VAL A 53 -8.97 3.24 12.45
C VAL A 53 -8.48 1.95 11.77
N ILE A 54 -8.70 0.79 12.39
CA ILE A 54 -8.34 -0.50 11.80
C ILE A 54 -9.10 -0.74 10.49
N PHE A 55 -10.40 -0.47 10.47
CA PHE A 55 -11.21 -0.57 9.26
C PHE A 55 -10.77 0.42 8.17
N ALA A 56 -10.47 1.66 8.53
CA ALA A 56 -9.99 2.66 7.59
C ALA A 56 -8.63 2.27 7.00
N ALA A 57 -7.70 1.78 7.82
CA ALA A 57 -6.40 1.30 7.38
C ALA A 57 -6.53 0.05 6.49
N GLY A 58 -7.38 -0.91 6.87
CA GLY A 58 -7.63 -2.12 6.09
C GLY A 58 -8.29 -1.81 4.74
N PHE A 59 -9.31 -0.96 4.73
CA PHE A 59 -10.00 -0.58 3.50
C PHE A 59 -9.13 0.29 2.59
N GLY A 60 -8.38 1.26 3.17
CA GLY A 60 -7.44 2.09 2.42
C GLY A 60 -6.30 1.26 1.82
N GLY A 61 -5.73 0.34 2.58
CA GLY A 61 -4.72 -0.60 2.12
C GLY A 61 -5.23 -1.51 0.99
N TYR A 62 -6.43 -2.07 1.16
CA TYR A 62 -7.07 -2.89 0.14
C TYR A 62 -7.32 -2.10 -1.16
N ALA A 63 -7.86 -0.88 -1.07
CA ALA A 63 -8.10 -0.03 -2.23
C ALA A 63 -6.80 0.33 -2.96
N PHE A 64 -5.71 0.59 -2.22
CA PHE A 64 -4.40 0.85 -2.78
C PHE A 64 -3.84 -0.36 -3.54
N ILE A 65 -3.86 -1.55 -2.92
CA ILE A 65 -3.38 -2.79 -3.54
C ILE A 65 -4.22 -3.16 -4.75
N SER A 66 -5.54 -3.00 -4.67
CA SER A 66 -6.46 -3.33 -5.78
C SER A 66 -6.28 -2.46 -7.02
N ASN A 67 -5.76 -1.23 -6.85
CA ASN A 67 -5.48 -0.33 -7.94
C ASN A 67 -4.05 -0.44 -8.46
N SER A 68 -3.13 -1.01 -7.69
CA SER A 68 -1.75 -1.22 -8.11
C SER A 68 -1.64 -2.35 -9.14
N ALA A 69 -0.67 -2.26 -10.02
CA ALA A 69 -0.32 -3.31 -10.98
C ALA A 69 1.19 -3.45 -11.10
N TYR A 70 1.65 -4.54 -11.66
CA TYR A 70 3.04 -4.71 -12.02
C TYR A 70 3.19 -5.58 -13.29
N LEU A 71 4.30 -5.33 -13.99
CA LEU A 71 4.70 -6.09 -15.15
C LEU A 71 5.83 -7.04 -14.75
N ILE A 72 5.74 -8.28 -15.13
CA ILE A 72 6.77 -9.29 -14.88
C ILE A 72 6.97 -10.16 -16.11
N GLU A 73 8.18 -10.72 -16.26
CA GLU A 73 8.45 -11.73 -17.29
C GLU A 73 7.85 -13.07 -16.88
N GLU A 74 7.09 -13.64 -17.80
CA GLU A 74 6.60 -15.01 -17.68
C GLU A 74 6.68 -15.70 -19.03
N ASN A 75 7.46 -16.79 -19.12
CA ASN A 75 7.70 -17.54 -20.35
C ASN A 75 8.26 -16.68 -21.51
N GLY A 76 9.13 -15.71 -21.20
CA GLY A 76 9.72 -14.80 -22.18
C GLY A 76 8.84 -13.65 -22.62
N LYS A 77 7.61 -13.56 -22.10
CA LYS A 77 6.65 -12.50 -22.43
C LYS A 77 6.34 -11.63 -21.22
N VAL A 78 5.88 -10.41 -21.49
CA VAL A 78 5.41 -9.51 -20.46
C VAL A 78 4.02 -9.92 -19.99
N SER A 79 3.86 -10.22 -18.72
CA SER A 79 2.58 -10.48 -18.06
C SER A 79 2.23 -9.33 -17.13
N VAL A 80 0.96 -8.96 -17.11
CA VAL A 80 0.39 -7.91 -16.26
C VAL A 80 -0.33 -8.55 -15.09
N TYR A 81 0.07 -8.17 -13.90
CA TYR A 81 -0.54 -8.60 -12.66
C TYR A 81 -1.17 -7.40 -11.95
N ARG A 82 -2.32 -7.62 -11.35
CA ARG A 82 -2.97 -6.69 -10.44
C ARG A 82 -2.49 -6.97 -9.03
N GLY A 83 -2.11 -5.92 -8.28
CA GLY A 83 -1.60 -6.04 -6.92
C GLY A 83 -0.12 -5.69 -6.83
N THR A 84 0.56 -6.29 -5.86
CA THR A 84 1.98 -6.08 -5.61
C THR A 84 2.79 -7.37 -5.83
N PRO A 85 4.04 -7.28 -6.32
CA PRO A 85 4.89 -8.45 -6.49
C PRO A 85 5.28 -9.11 -5.16
N ASP A 86 5.19 -8.37 -4.06
CA ASP A 86 5.60 -8.86 -2.73
C ASP A 86 4.51 -9.70 -2.09
N ASP A 87 4.91 -10.84 -1.52
CA ASP A 87 4.04 -11.67 -0.70
C ASP A 87 3.95 -11.09 0.72
N PHE A 88 2.74 -10.92 1.23
CA PHE A 88 2.54 -10.51 2.62
C PHE A 88 2.20 -11.72 3.49
N MET A 89 3.09 -12.06 4.42
CA MET A 89 2.94 -13.21 5.35
C MET A 89 2.64 -14.54 4.64
N GLY A 90 3.19 -14.75 3.44
CA GLY A 90 2.97 -15.97 2.65
C GLY A 90 1.64 -15.98 1.86
N ILE A 91 0.91 -14.86 1.85
CA ILE A 91 -0.30 -14.67 1.04
C ILE A 91 0.09 -13.89 -0.20
N LYS A 92 -0.16 -14.46 -1.38
CA LYS A 92 0.01 -13.74 -2.64
C LYS A 92 -1.06 -12.67 -2.77
N LEU A 93 -0.63 -11.41 -2.85
CA LEU A 93 -1.50 -10.25 -3.01
C LEU A 93 -1.60 -9.82 -4.48
N SER A 94 -1.38 -10.75 -5.39
CA SER A 94 -1.40 -10.49 -6.82
C SER A 94 -2.26 -11.50 -7.56
N THR A 95 -2.88 -11.04 -8.65
CA THR A 95 -3.69 -11.86 -9.56
C THR A 95 -3.29 -11.53 -10.98
N LEU A 96 -3.04 -12.54 -11.80
CA LEU A 96 -2.77 -12.35 -13.22
C LEU A 96 -4.00 -11.70 -13.89
N ASP A 97 -3.78 -10.56 -14.54
CA ASP A 97 -4.80 -9.89 -15.33
C ASP A 97 -4.77 -10.43 -16.77
N HIS A 98 -3.64 -10.29 -17.44
CA HIS A 98 -3.43 -10.88 -18.77
C HIS A 98 -1.94 -11.01 -19.11
N THR A 99 -1.63 -11.85 -20.10
CA THR A 99 -0.30 -11.96 -20.71
C THR A 99 -0.32 -11.27 -22.07
N THR A 100 0.71 -10.49 -22.37
CA THR A 100 0.83 -9.74 -23.62
C THR A 100 1.57 -10.56 -24.69
N ASN A 101 1.65 -10.02 -25.91
CA ASN A 101 2.48 -10.59 -26.97
C ASN A 101 3.89 -9.99 -27.03
N VAL A 102 4.23 -9.08 -26.11
CA VAL A 102 5.54 -8.43 -26.04
C VAL A 102 6.59 -9.41 -25.54
N ASP A 103 7.57 -9.71 -26.36
CA ASP A 103 8.73 -10.51 -26.00
C ASP A 103 9.72 -9.62 -25.22
N VAL A 104 10.09 -10.06 -24.01
CA VAL A 104 11.00 -9.28 -23.13
C VAL A 104 12.38 -9.09 -23.75
N ASP A 105 12.85 -10.07 -24.52
CA ASP A 105 14.16 -10.01 -25.19
C ASP A 105 14.21 -9.01 -26.35
N LYS A 106 13.07 -8.55 -26.85
CA LYS A 106 12.99 -7.48 -27.88
C LYS A 106 12.98 -6.08 -27.30
N LEU A 107 12.87 -5.96 -25.97
CA LEU A 107 12.87 -4.69 -25.27
C LEU A 107 14.29 -4.18 -25.05
N GLN A 108 14.42 -2.88 -24.81
CA GLN A 108 15.69 -2.31 -24.39
C GLN A 108 16.18 -2.99 -23.10
N PRO A 109 17.49 -3.27 -22.96
CA PRO A 109 18.02 -4.04 -21.82
C PRO A 109 17.65 -3.48 -20.45
N GLY A 110 17.57 -2.14 -20.32
CA GLY A 110 17.17 -1.49 -19.07
C GLY A 110 15.72 -1.72 -18.70
N VAL A 111 14.83 -1.78 -19.68
CA VAL A 111 13.40 -2.08 -19.50
C VAL A 111 13.21 -3.57 -19.22
N ALA A 112 13.86 -4.42 -19.99
CA ALA A 112 13.81 -5.87 -19.82
C ALA A 112 14.21 -6.29 -18.39
N ASN A 113 15.30 -5.74 -17.86
CA ASN A 113 15.74 -6.03 -16.49
C ASN A 113 14.71 -5.60 -15.45
N ARG A 114 14.12 -4.41 -15.57
CA ARG A 114 13.07 -3.95 -14.66
C ARG A 114 11.84 -4.83 -14.67
N ILE A 115 11.44 -5.31 -15.85
CA ILE A 115 10.32 -6.24 -15.99
C ILE A 115 10.65 -7.60 -15.37
N LYS A 116 11.88 -8.12 -15.54
CA LYS A 116 12.35 -9.36 -14.90
C LYS A 116 12.33 -9.27 -13.37
N GLU A 117 12.61 -8.12 -12.83
CA GLU A 117 12.56 -7.84 -11.38
C GLU A 117 11.15 -7.55 -10.84
N GLY A 118 10.16 -7.35 -11.72
CA GLY A 118 8.82 -6.95 -11.35
C GLY A 118 8.65 -5.43 -11.33
N MET A 119 8.32 -4.83 -12.46
CA MET A 119 8.13 -3.39 -12.60
C MET A 119 6.76 -2.96 -12.11
N SER A 120 6.70 -2.33 -10.94
CA SER A 120 5.46 -1.77 -10.38
C SER A 120 4.99 -0.54 -11.15
N VAL A 121 3.68 -0.45 -11.35
CA VAL A 121 2.97 0.67 -11.97
C VAL A 121 1.73 1.04 -11.13
N SER A 122 1.21 2.25 -11.31
CA SER A 122 0.13 2.77 -10.46
C SER A 122 -1.23 2.15 -10.78
N SER A 123 -1.41 1.59 -11.99
CA SER A 123 -2.69 1.01 -12.42
C SER A 123 -2.53 0.08 -13.61
N ILE A 124 -3.57 -0.72 -13.88
CA ILE A 124 -3.67 -1.54 -15.10
C ILE A 124 -3.68 -0.67 -16.36
N ASP A 125 -4.30 0.50 -16.31
CA ASP A 125 -4.36 1.41 -17.47
C ASP A 125 -2.95 1.94 -17.81
N GLU A 126 -2.15 2.26 -16.81
CA GLU A 126 -0.75 2.65 -17.01
C GLU A 126 0.07 1.48 -17.56
N ALA A 127 -0.13 0.27 -17.04
CA ALA A 127 0.50 -0.93 -17.57
C ALA A 127 0.20 -1.11 -19.06
N ASN A 128 -1.07 -1.03 -19.46
CA ASN A 128 -1.51 -1.15 -20.82
C ASN A 128 -0.93 -0.07 -21.75
N SER A 129 -0.83 1.17 -21.23
CA SER A 129 -0.23 2.28 -21.97
C SER A 129 1.28 2.05 -22.23
N LEU A 130 2.00 1.53 -21.24
CA LEU A 130 3.41 1.16 -21.39
C LEU A 130 3.58 0.01 -22.40
N ILE A 131 2.74 -1.02 -22.32
CA ILE A 131 2.76 -2.15 -23.25
C ILE A 131 2.53 -1.69 -24.69
N ALA A 132 1.53 -0.82 -24.92
CA ALA A 132 1.28 -0.26 -26.25
C ALA A 132 2.50 0.52 -26.78
N GLY A 133 3.19 1.27 -25.90
CA GLY A 133 4.44 1.95 -26.25
C GLY A 133 5.56 0.97 -26.64
N TYR A 134 5.69 -0.14 -25.92
CA TYR A 134 6.69 -1.17 -26.22
C TYR A 134 6.38 -1.90 -27.53
N GLU A 135 5.11 -2.20 -27.80
CA GLU A 135 4.70 -2.79 -29.08
C GLU A 135 5.03 -1.89 -30.27
N GLU A 136 4.77 -0.58 -30.15
CA GLU A 136 5.11 0.41 -31.16
C GLU A 136 6.63 0.51 -31.37
N GLU A 137 7.41 0.50 -30.30
CA GLU A 137 8.87 0.56 -30.37
C GLU A 137 9.44 -0.67 -31.07
N ILE A 138 8.96 -1.86 -30.73
CA ILE A 138 9.38 -3.12 -31.38
C ILE A 138 9.01 -3.10 -32.86
N ALA A 139 7.77 -2.74 -33.20
CA ALA A 139 7.32 -2.67 -34.58
C ALA A 139 8.14 -1.69 -35.42
N ARG A 140 8.51 -0.55 -34.86
CA ARG A 140 9.39 0.43 -35.53
C ARG A 140 10.79 -0.14 -35.74
N GLY A 141 11.39 -0.77 -34.71
CA GLY A 141 12.70 -1.40 -34.84
C GLY A 141 12.74 -2.52 -35.86
N GLU A 142 11.69 -3.36 -35.95
CA GLU A 142 11.57 -4.40 -36.93
C GLU A 142 11.43 -3.83 -38.36
N ALA A 143 10.63 -2.77 -38.55
CA ALA A 143 10.48 -2.10 -39.82
C ALA A 143 11.81 -1.46 -40.31
N GLU A 144 12.56 -0.81 -39.43
CA GLU A 144 13.87 -0.24 -39.73
C GLU A 144 14.89 -1.35 -40.13
N ALA A 145 14.89 -2.47 -39.40
CA ALA A 145 15.76 -3.60 -39.70
C ALA A 145 15.43 -4.23 -41.05
N GLN A 146 14.16 -4.35 -41.39
CA GLN A 146 13.72 -4.87 -42.72
C GLN A 146 14.14 -3.91 -43.85
N GLN A 147 13.99 -2.60 -43.66
CA GLN A 147 14.43 -1.61 -44.67
C GLN A 147 15.95 -1.64 -44.86
N ALA A 148 16.73 -1.76 -43.78
CA ALA A 148 18.18 -1.86 -43.85
C ALA A 148 18.63 -3.13 -44.59
N GLN A 149 17.96 -4.27 -44.35
CA GLN A 149 18.25 -5.51 -45.07
C GLN A 149 17.89 -5.43 -46.56
N ALA A 150 16.74 -4.83 -46.88
CA ALA A 150 16.34 -4.62 -48.27
C ALA A 150 17.32 -3.71 -49.05
N ALA A 151 17.80 -2.65 -48.41
CA ALA A 151 18.78 -1.75 -48.97
C ALA A 151 20.13 -2.45 -49.20
N THR A 152 20.57 -3.30 -48.29
CA THR A 152 21.80 -4.09 -48.44
C THR A 152 21.71 -5.12 -49.56
N THR A 153 20.53 -5.73 -49.74
CA THR A 153 20.30 -6.71 -50.80
C THR A 153 20.13 -6.07 -52.20
N ALA A 154 19.69 -4.80 -52.23
CA ALA A 154 19.50 -4.03 -53.45
C ALA A 154 20.79 -3.41 -54.02
N GLN A 155 21.91 -3.45 -53.28
CA GLN A 155 23.18 -2.94 -53.76
C GLN A 155 23.88 -4.01 -54.62
N PRO A 156 23.90 -3.93 -55.98
CA PRO A 156 24.56 -4.89 -56.79
C PRO A 156 26.07 -4.83 -56.50
N ALA A 157 26.70 -5.99 -56.39
CA ALA A 157 28.14 -6.15 -56.26
C ALA A 157 28.81 -5.57 -57.52
N ASN A 158 29.03 -4.26 -57.53
CA ASN A 158 29.80 -3.58 -58.53
C ASN A 158 31.30 -3.64 -58.13
N ASN A 159 31.78 -4.88 -58.09
CA ASN A 159 33.22 -5.13 -58.10
C ASN A 159 33.59 -5.73 -59.46
N SER A 160 33.43 -4.90 -60.50
CA SER A 160 34.00 -5.21 -61.80
C SER A 160 35.51 -4.92 -61.76
N GLY A 161 36.28 -5.99 -61.74
CA GLY A 161 37.73 -5.94 -61.82
C GLY A 161 38.18 -5.08 -62.96
N ASN A 162 39.05 -4.12 -62.65
CA ASN A 162 39.96 -3.55 -63.60
C ASN A 162 41.32 -4.23 -63.42
N ASN A 163 41.47 -5.41 -64.02
CA ASN A 163 42.77 -5.98 -64.27
C ASN A 163 43.13 -5.60 -65.70
N GLY A 164 43.75 -4.45 -65.89
CA GLY A 164 44.34 -3.96 -67.10
C GLY A 164 45.85 -4.10 -67.02
N GLY A 165 46.38 -5.24 -67.49
CA GLY A 165 47.80 -5.39 -67.75
C GLY A 165 48.23 -4.60 -68.96
N GLY A 166 49.52 -4.33 -69.04
CA GLY A 166 50.11 -4.03 -70.30
C GLY A 166 51.35 -3.17 -70.29
N ARG A 167 52.49 -3.80 -70.30
CA ARG A 167 53.76 -3.43 -70.96
C ARG A 167 54.59 -2.28 -70.37
#